data_d6eb2f848e973cf7be3835c80a47869a
#
_entry.id   d6eb2f848e973cf7be3835c80a47869a
#
_cell.length_a   1.000
_cell.length_b   1.000
_cell.length_c   1.000
_cell.angle_alpha   90.00
_cell.angle_beta   90.00
_cell.angle_gamma   90.00
#
_symmetry.space_group_name_H-M   'P 1'
#
loop_
_entity.id
_entity.type
_entity.pdbx_description
1 polymer ?
#
loop_
_entity_poly.entity_id
_entity_poly.type
_entity_poly.pdbx_seq_one_letter_code
_entity_poly.pdbx_strand_id
1 'polypeptide(L)'
;MLKNINILLTQNQKKQCVFLFFGSIISSFFELIGIGSIPVFAMIIIDFNLVKSKLPSFVDQNLLDQFSQNQMALFGALALVIIFSLKNLYLALMAYFQGKVTKTLRSNLGLRLFRSYINAHYIFHLQRNPAELLRGITADVNNTIDLIMSIIILFREALLLILIFALLF
;
A
#
# COMPACT_ATOMS: atom_id res chain seq x y z
N MET A 1 18.57 10.38 11.75
CA MET A 1 17.12 10.53 11.64
C MET A 1 16.34 9.30 12.16
N LEU A 2 16.63 8.07 11.72
CA LEU A 2 15.90 6.85 12.13
C LEU A 2 15.97 6.53 13.64
N LYS A 3 17.06 6.89 14.34
CA LYS A 3 17.20 6.67 15.78
C LYS A 3 16.19 7.48 16.61
N ASN A 4 15.80 8.66 16.13
CA ASN A 4 14.83 9.53 16.81
C ASN A 4 13.38 9.08 16.61
N ILE A 5 13.05 8.45 15.48
CA ILE A 5 11.74 7.85 15.22
C ILE A 5 11.45 6.74 16.24
N ASN A 6 12.49 6.02 16.65
CA ASN A 6 12.38 4.93 17.61
C ASN A 6 11.94 5.39 19.02
N ILE A 7 12.20 6.64 19.37
CA ILE A 7 11.81 7.26 20.67
C ILE A 7 10.38 7.81 20.59
N LEU A 8 9.95 8.24 19.39
CA LEU A 8 8.63 8.85 19.18
C LEU A 8 7.49 7.82 19.19
N LEU A 9 7.74 6.59 18.73
CA LEU A 9 6.72 5.56 18.54
C LEU A 9 6.69 4.55 19.69
N THR A 10 5.49 4.28 20.20
CA THR A 10 5.25 3.20 21.18
C THR A 10 5.43 1.82 20.52
N GLN A 11 5.71 0.78 21.30
CA GLN A 11 5.89 -0.60 20.80
C GLN A 11 4.72 -1.07 19.90
N ASN A 12 3.47 -0.76 20.27
CA ASN A 12 2.30 -1.13 19.48
C ASN A 12 2.22 -0.34 18.15
N GLN A 13 2.63 0.93 18.15
CA GLN A 13 2.68 1.77 16.95
C GLN A 13 3.74 1.28 15.97
N LYS A 14 4.90 0.82 16.47
CA LYS A 14 5.92 0.18 15.64
C LYS A 14 5.39 -1.07 14.95
N LYS A 15 4.67 -1.93 15.68
CA LYS A 15 4.03 -3.13 15.10
C LYS A 15 3.03 -2.76 14.00
N GLN A 16 2.24 -1.70 14.20
CA GLN A 16 1.31 -1.21 13.18
C GLN A 16 2.02 -0.68 11.92
N CYS A 17 3.12 0.07 12.08
CA CYS A 17 3.93 0.52 10.94
C CYS A 17 4.58 -0.66 10.21
N VAL A 18 5.09 -1.66 10.93
CA VAL A 18 5.65 -2.89 10.34
C VAL A 18 4.58 -3.67 9.57
N PHE A 19 3.37 -3.79 10.15
CA PHE A 19 2.24 -4.43 9.47
C PHE A 19 1.87 -3.70 8.18
N LEU A 20 1.81 -2.35 8.20
CA LEU A 20 1.57 -1.55 7.00
C LEU A 20 2.68 -1.74 5.97
N PHE A 21 3.93 -1.83 6.39
CA PHE A 21 5.06 -2.05 5.50
C PHE A 21 4.95 -3.40 4.77
N PHE A 22 4.70 -4.49 5.48
CA PHE A 22 4.49 -5.80 4.85
C PHE A 22 3.23 -5.85 3.99
N GLY A 23 2.13 -5.23 4.46
CA GLY A 23 0.91 -5.11 3.68
C GLY A 23 1.10 -4.32 2.38
N SER A 24 1.97 -3.30 2.39
CA SER A 24 2.29 -2.52 1.19
C SER A 24 3.10 -3.34 0.17
N ILE A 25 3.96 -4.25 0.62
CA ILE A 25 4.67 -5.18 -0.27
C ILE A 25 3.66 -6.10 -0.98
N ILE A 26 2.72 -6.67 -0.23
CA ILE A 26 1.66 -7.52 -0.81
C ILE A 26 0.80 -6.71 -1.80
N SER A 27 0.50 -5.43 -1.49
CA SER A 27 -0.20 -4.53 -2.41
C SER A 27 0.51 -4.40 -3.76
N SER A 28 1.84 -4.26 -3.77
CA SER A 28 2.62 -4.16 -5.02
C SER A 28 2.51 -5.43 -5.86
N PHE A 29 2.47 -6.62 -5.23
CA PHE A 29 2.25 -7.87 -5.96
C PHE A 29 0.84 -7.95 -6.57
N PHE A 30 -0.19 -7.53 -5.85
CA PHE A 30 -1.56 -7.47 -6.41
C PHE A 30 -1.67 -6.46 -7.56
N GLU A 31 -0.99 -5.32 -7.46
CA GLU A 31 -0.92 -4.34 -8.55
C GLU A 31 -0.21 -4.92 -9.78
N LEU A 32 0.90 -5.62 -9.59
CA LEU A 32 1.63 -6.29 -10.67
C LEU A 32 0.76 -7.34 -11.38
N ILE A 33 0.04 -8.19 -10.62
CA ILE A 33 -0.89 -9.17 -11.18
C ILE A 33 -1.98 -8.48 -12.00
N GLY A 34 -2.53 -7.37 -11.51
CA GLY A 34 -3.52 -6.58 -12.23
C GLY A 34 -2.97 -6.04 -13.56
N ILE A 35 -1.78 -5.44 -13.54
CA ILE A 35 -1.14 -4.89 -14.76
C ILE A 35 -0.81 -6.02 -15.73
N GLY A 36 -0.23 -7.12 -15.25
CA GLY A 36 0.18 -8.27 -16.07
C GLY A 36 -0.98 -9.04 -16.69
N SER A 37 -2.17 -9.01 -16.06
CA SER A 37 -3.35 -9.72 -16.59
C SER A 37 -3.94 -9.08 -17.85
N ILE A 38 -3.73 -7.78 -18.08
CA ILE A 38 -4.28 -7.05 -19.24
C ILE A 38 -3.65 -7.54 -20.56
N PRO A 39 -2.30 -7.62 -20.72
CA PRO A 39 -1.68 -8.16 -21.92
C PRO A 39 -2.06 -9.62 -22.19
N VAL A 40 -2.16 -10.45 -21.16
CA VAL A 40 -2.58 -11.85 -21.28
C VAL A 40 -3.98 -11.95 -21.85
N PHE A 41 -4.91 -11.13 -21.34
CA PHE A 41 -6.28 -11.07 -21.86
C PHE A 41 -6.33 -10.57 -23.31
N ALA A 42 -5.55 -9.54 -23.64
CA ALA A 42 -5.44 -9.06 -25.03
C ALA A 42 -4.95 -10.15 -25.99
N MET A 43 -3.98 -10.97 -25.57
CA MET A 43 -3.52 -12.12 -26.38
C MET A 43 -4.61 -13.17 -26.58
N ILE A 44 -5.46 -13.43 -25.58
CA ILE A 44 -6.61 -14.37 -25.70
C ILE A 44 -7.58 -13.90 -26.79
N ILE A 45 -7.79 -12.58 -26.92
CA ILE A 45 -8.71 -12.03 -27.92
C ILE A 45 -8.09 -12.07 -29.32
N ILE A 46 -6.79 -11.75 -29.47
CA ILE A 46 -6.12 -11.61 -30.76
C ILE A 46 -5.81 -12.98 -31.37
N ASP A 47 -5.18 -13.85 -30.60
CA ASP A 47 -4.78 -15.18 -31.07
C ASP A 47 -4.70 -16.17 -29.90
N PHE A 48 -5.74 -16.97 -29.77
CA PHE A 48 -5.82 -17.99 -28.71
C PHE A 48 -4.76 -19.09 -28.85
N ASN A 49 -4.32 -19.41 -30.07
CA ASN A 49 -3.33 -20.44 -30.30
C ASN A 49 -1.96 -20.07 -29.72
N LEU A 50 -1.59 -18.79 -29.75
CA LEU A 50 -0.36 -18.28 -29.11
C LEU A 50 -0.41 -18.42 -27.59
N VAL A 51 -1.56 -18.23 -26.98
CA VAL A 51 -1.73 -18.42 -25.53
C VAL A 51 -1.60 -19.89 -25.17
N LYS A 52 -2.22 -20.80 -25.97
CA LYS A 52 -2.17 -22.23 -25.77
C LYS A 52 -0.72 -22.76 -25.77
N SER A 53 0.15 -22.25 -26.65
CA SER A 53 1.56 -22.68 -26.73
C SER A 53 2.42 -22.19 -25.53
N LYS A 54 2.00 -21.15 -24.83
CA LYS A 54 2.73 -20.55 -23.69
C LYS A 54 2.16 -20.94 -22.32
N LEU A 55 1.00 -21.63 -22.28
CA LEU A 55 0.41 -22.07 -21.03
C LEU A 55 1.26 -23.14 -20.36
N PRO A 56 1.45 -23.07 -19.04
CA PRO A 56 2.16 -24.09 -18.28
C PRO A 56 1.49 -25.47 -18.42
N SER A 57 2.27 -26.52 -18.38
CA SER A 57 1.85 -27.93 -18.63
C SER A 57 0.84 -28.49 -17.61
N PHE A 58 0.51 -27.76 -16.54
CA PHE A 58 -0.54 -28.15 -15.57
C PHE A 58 -1.98 -27.81 -16.04
N VAL A 59 -2.13 -27.07 -17.14
CA VAL A 59 -3.45 -26.78 -17.74
C VAL A 59 -3.69 -27.82 -18.82
N ASP A 60 -4.73 -28.64 -18.66
CA ASP A 60 -5.08 -29.74 -19.59
C ASP A 60 -5.50 -29.15 -20.94
N GLN A 61 -4.66 -29.32 -21.95
CA GLN A 61 -4.89 -28.76 -23.28
C GLN A 61 -6.17 -29.33 -23.93
N ASN A 62 -6.55 -30.58 -23.58
CA ASN A 62 -7.77 -31.22 -24.07
C ASN A 62 -9.06 -30.51 -23.57
N LEU A 63 -9.02 -29.88 -22.40
CA LEU A 63 -10.14 -29.09 -21.89
C LEU A 63 -10.30 -27.78 -22.67
N LEU A 64 -9.19 -27.20 -23.11
CA LEU A 64 -9.20 -25.93 -23.86
C LEU A 64 -9.72 -26.11 -25.30
N ASP A 65 -9.55 -27.31 -25.90
CA ASP A 65 -10.02 -27.59 -27.26
C ASP A 65 -11.55 -27.72 -27.39
N GLN A 66 -12.25 -27.90 -26.27
CA GLN A 66 -13.72 -27.96 -26.22
C GLN A 66 -14.38 -26.61 -26.26
N PHE A 67 -13.64 -25.51 -26.04
CA PHE A 67 -14.20 -24.17 -25.97
C PHE A 67 -13.95 -23.38 -27.25
N SER A 68 -14.98 -22.70 -27.73
CA SER A 68 -14.84 -21.75 -28.85
C SER A 68 -14.08 -20.49 -28.38
N GLN A 69 -13.45 -19.78 -29.34
CA GLN A 69 -12.72 -18.55 -29.06
C GLN A 69 -13.57 -17.52 -28.28
N ASN A 70 -14.87 -17.41 -28.62
CA ASN A 70 -15.81 -16.50 -27.93
C ASN A 70 -16.04 -16.91 -26.48
N GLN A 71 -16.12 -18.21 -26.18
CA GLN A 71 -16.29 -18.69 -24.80
C GLN A 71 -15.02 -18.43 -23.98
N MET A 72 -13.84 -18.61 -24.56
CA MET A 72 -12.56 -18.31 -23.91
C MET A 72 -12.41 -16.80 -23.62
N ALA A 73 -12.80 -15.95 -24.56
CA ALA A 73 -12.82 -14.50 -24.34
C ALA A 73 -13.76 -14.13 -23.17
N LEU A 74 -14.92 -14.78 -23.08
CA LEU A 74 -15.88 -14.54 -21.99
C LEU A 74 -15.33 -15.02 -20.64
N PHE A 75 -14.74 -16.19 -20.56
CA PHE A 75 -14.08 -16.68 -19.34
C PHE A 75 -12.89 -15.80 -18.93
N GLY A 76 -12.08 -15.35 -19.91
CA GLY A 76 -11.00 -14.42 -19.67
C GLY A 76 -11.49 -13.07 -19.12
N ALA A 77 -12.58 -12.55 -19.65
CA ALA A 77 -13.19 -11.33 -19.15
C ALA A 77 -13.73 -11.48 -17.71
N LEU A 78 -14.40 -12.61 -17.41
CA LEU A 78 -14.86 -12.92 -16.05
C LEU A 78 -13.67 -13.06 -15.08
N ALA A 79 -12.61 -13.74 -15.49
CA ALA A 79 -11.40 -13.88 -14.68
C ALA A 79 -10.77 -12.50 -14.38
N LEU A 80 -10.69 -11.60 -15.37
CA LEU A 80 -10.23 -10.24 -15.17
C LEU A 80 -11.10 -9.49 -14.13
N VAL A 81 -12.42 -9.54 -14.28
CA VAL A 81 -13.34 -8.88 -13.33
C VAL A 81 -13.08 -9.38 -11.90
N ILE A 82 -12.89 -10.69 -11.72
CA ILE A 82 -12.59 -11.28 -10.41
C ILE A 82 -11.24 -10.81 -9.88
N ILE A 83 -10.18 -10.86 -10.70
CA ILE A 83 -8.83 -10.42 -10.31
C ILE A 83 -8.85 -8.94 -9.90
N PHE A 84 -9.46 -8.08 -10.72
CA PHE A 84 -9.54 -6.65 -10.41
C PHE A 84 -10.40 -6.35 -9.18
N SER A 85 -11.49 -7.10 -8.97
CA SER A 85 -12.34 -6.94 -7.79
C SER A 85 -11.58 -7.32 -6.52
N LEU A 86 -10.91 -8.47 -6.51
CA LEU A 86 -10.11 -8.92 -5.37
C LEU A 86 -8.94 -7.98 -5.07
N LYS A 87 -8.21 -7.56 -6.11
CA LYS A 87 -7.14 -6.58 -6.01
C LYS A 87 -7.62 -5.28 -5.37
N ASN A 88 -8.68 -4.68 -5.93
CA ASN A 88 -9.19 -3.40 -5.46
C ASN A 88 -9.77 -3.50 -4.05
N LEU A 89 -10.39 -4.62 -3.69
CA LEU A 89 -10.84 -4.88 -2.33
C LEU A 89 -9.67 -4.90 -1.35
N TYR A 90 -8.57 -5.60 -1.69
CA TYR A 90 -7.38 -5.62 -0.85
C TYR A 90 -6.76 -4.23 -0.70
N LEU A 91 -6.60 -3.47 -1.79
CA LEU A 91 -6.06 -2.11 -1.78
C LEU A 91 -6.93 -1.17 -0.93
N ALA A 92 -8.26 -1.27 -1.03
CA ALA A 92 -9.19 -0.48 -0.23
C ALA A 92 -9.07 -0.80 1.27
N LEU A 93 -8.95 -2.09 1.63
CA LEU A 93 -8.72 -2.50 3.01
C LEU A 93 -7.39 -1.95 3.55
N MET A 94 -6.31 -2.03 2.76
CA MET A 94 -5.01 -1.49 3.16
C MET A 94 -5.04 0.04 3.32
N ALA A 95 -5.72 0.76 2.42
CA ALA A 95 -5.91 2.21 2.53
C ALA A 95 -6.69 2.58 3.81
N TYR A 96 -7.73 1.83 4.14
CA TYR A 96 -8.48 2.01 5.39
C TYR A 96 -7.60 1.80 6.63
N PHE A 97 -6.82 0.71 6.66
CA PHE A 97 -5.89 0.45 7.76
C PHE A 97 -4.81 1.54 7.88
N GLN A 98 -4.25 1.99 6.78
CA GLN A 98 -3.28 3.09 6.74
C GLN A 98 -3.88 4.37 7.33
N GLY A 99 -5.10 4.75 6.93
CA GLY A 99 -5.80 5.90 7.48
C GLY A 99 -6.03 5.78 8.99
N LYS A 100 -6.45 4.60 9.48
CA LYS A 100 -6.65 4.33 10.89
C LYS A 100 -5.36 4.44 11.71
N VAL A 101 -4.26 3.88 11.21
CA VAL A 101 -2.94 3.96 11.85
C VAL A 101 -2.45 5.40 11.88
N THR A 102 -2.52 6.10 10.75
CA THR A 102 -2.15 7.53 10.64
C THR A 102 -2.89 8.39 11.67
N LYS A 103 -4.22 8.24 11.77
CA LYS A 103 -5.05 8.95 12.75
C LYS A 103 -4.60 8.65 14.18
N THR A 104 -4.36 7.38 14.50
CA THR A 104 -3.92 6.97 15.84
C THR A 104 -2.55 7.54 16.19
N LEU A 105 -1.61 7.55 15.24
CA LEU A 105 -0.28 8.10 15.42
C LEU A 105 -0.34 9.62 15.67
N ARG A 106 -1.10 10.36 14.86
CA ARG A 106 -1.30 11.81 15.02
C ARG A 106 -1.88 12.15 16.39
N SER A 107 -2.97 11.48 16.78
CA SER A 107 -3.63 11.71 18.08
C SER A 107 -2.68 11.42 19.25
N ASN A 108 -1.99 10.28 19.23
CA ASN A 108 -1.12 9.90 20.33
C ASN A 108 0.11 10.82 20.45
N LEU A 109 0.71 11.20 19.34
CA LEU A 109 1.88 12.10 19.35
C LEU A 109 1.47 13.50 19.79
N GLY A 110 0.34 14.03 19.28
CA GLY A 110 -0.22 15.32 19.69
C GLY A 110 -0.54 15.36 21.17
N LEU A 111 -1.21 14.32 21.70
CA LEU A 111 -1.51 14.24 23.14
C LEU A 111 -0.26 14.16 24.03
N ARG A 112 0.78 13.44 23.58
CA ARG A 112 2.05 13.36 24.32
C ARG A 112 2.74 14.71 24.39
N LEU A 113 2.80 15.44 23.26
CA LEU A 113 3.36 16.79 23.22
C LEU A 113 2.54 17.77 24.08
N PHE A 114 1.22 17.72 23.95
CA PHE A 114 0.32 18.56 24.75
C PHE A 114 0.53 18.34 26.26
N ARG A 115 0.57 17.07 26.70
CA ARG A 115 0.87 16.74 28.10
C ARG A 115 2.24 17.22 28.55
N SER A 116 3.25 17.08 27.68
CA SER A 116 4.59 17.57 27.97
C SER A 116 4.63 19.08 28.15
N TYR A 117 3.89 19.80 27.33
CA TYR A 117 3.80 21.27 27.43
C TYR A 117 3.07 21.71 28.70
N ILE A 118 1.91 21.12 29.01
CA ILE A 118 1.16 21.49 30.24
C ILE A 118 1.97 21.22 31.52
N ASN A 119 2.74 20.14 31.54
CA ASN A 119 3.55 19.78 32.70
C ASN A 119 4.94 20.48 32.72
N ALA A 120 5.21 21.38 31.77
CA ALA A 120 6.47 22.12 31.74
C ALA A 120 6.47 23.22 32.82
N HIS A 121 7.69 23.55 33.31
CA HIS A 121 7.86 24.61 34.29
C HIS A 121 7.36 25.96 33.76
N TYR A 122 6.85 26.83 34.65
CA TYR A 122 6.32 28.17 34.32
C TYR A 122 7.26 29.00 33.44
N ILE A 123 8.56 28.95 33.69
CA ILE A 123 9.61 29.65 32.91
C ILE A 123 9.56 29.27 31.42
N PHE A 124 9.25 28.00 31.11
CA PHE A 124 9.12 27.51 29.72
C PHE A 124 7.97 28.26 28.99
N HIS A 125 6.86 28.47 29.67
CA HIS A 125 5.69 29.20 29.11
C HIS A 125 5.94 30.68 28.93
N LEU A 126 6.74 31.30 29.81
CA LEU A 126 7.14 32.70 29.68
C LEU A 126 8.06 32.96 28.49
N GLN A 127 8.89 31.99 28.14
CA GLN A 127 9.89 32.09 27.07
C GLN A 127 9.38 31.69 25.71
N ARG A 128 8.21 31.10 25.60
CA ARG A 128 7.66 30.54 24.35
C ARG A 128 6.35 31.20 23.96
N ASN A 129 6.22 31.48 22.65
CA ASN A 129 4.97 31.97 22.12
C ASN A 129 3.92 30.84 22.11
N PRO A 130 2.72 31.04 22.69
CA PRO A 130 1.64 30.03 22.65
C PRO A 130 1.29 29.56 21.23
N ALA A 131 1.38 30.44 20.23
CA ALA A 131 1.15 30.07 18.82
C ALA A 131 2.19 29.06 18.30
N GLU A 132 3.47 29.17 18.75
CA GLU A 132 4.52 28.20 18.41
C GLU A 132 4.25 26.82 19.02
N LEU A 133 3.81 26.79 20.28
CA LEU A 133 3.44 25.54 20.98
C LEU A 133 2.25 24.87 20.31
N LEU A 134 1.24 25.66 19.92
CA LEU A 134 0.07 25.14 19.20
C LEU A 134 0.46 24.59 17.83
N ARG A 135 1.34 25.28 17.09
CA ARG A 135 1.87 24.80 15.82
C ARG A 135 2.60 23.47 15.99
N GLY A 136 3.40 23.31 17.05
CA GLY A 136 4.11 22.07 17.36
C GLY A 136 3.17 20.88 17.53
N ILE A 137 2.05 21.08 18.27
CA ILE A 137 1.06 20.01 18.51
C ILE A 137 0.25 19.66 17.26
N THR A 138 0.02 20.62 16.37
CA THR A 138 -0.81 20.44 15.18
C THR A 138 0.02 20.20 13.91
N ALA A 139 0.63 21.25 13.37
CA ALA A 139 1.32 21.20 12.08
C ALA A 139 2.56 20.30 12.10
N ASP A 140 3.42 20.44 13.12
CA ASP A 140 4.68 19.68 13.16
C ASP A 140 4.44 18.19 13.42
N VAL A 141 3.41 17.84 14.22
CA VAL A 141 2.96 16.45 14.39
C VAL A 141 2.45 15.89 13.08
N ASN A 142 1.59 16.62 12.36
CA ASN A 142 1.05 16.17 11.08
C ASN A 142 2.18 15.95 10.08
N ASN A 143 3.07 16.92 9.90
CA ASN A 143 4.21 16.81 8.98
C ASN A 143 5.12 15.64 9.31
N THR A 144 5.36 15.36 10.61
CA THR A 144 6.20 14.23 11.05
C THR A 144 5.55 12.89 10.67
N ILE A 145 4.25 12.75 10.90
CA ILE A 145 3.54 11.50 10.58
C ILE A 145 3.39 11.34 9.07
N ASP A 146 3.12 12.42 8.34
CA ASP A 146 3.06 12.40 6.87
C ASP A 146 4.39 12.00 6.25
N LEU A 147 5.51 12.45 6.80
CA LEU A 147 6.83 12.03 6.38
C LEU A 147 7.04 10.51 6.58
N ILE A 148 6.64 9.97 7.75
CA ILE A 148 6.75 8.53 8.02
C ILE A 148 5.90 7.72 7.02
N MET A 149 4.67 8.16 6.76
CA MET A 149 3.78 7.48 5.82
C MET A 149 4.27 7.60 4.37
N SER A 150 4.82 8.75 3.98
CA SER A 150 5.40 8.97 2.65
C SER A 150 6.59 8.05 2.38
N ILE A 151 7.41 7.74 3.39
CA ILE A 151 8.52 6.78 3.24
C ILE A 151 7.97 5.37 2.92
N ILE A 152 6.90 4.94 3.60
CA ILE A 152 6.28 3.63 3.35
C ILE A 152 5.71 3.57 1.93
N ILE A 153 5.01 4.63 1.49
CA ILE A 153 4.45 4.74 0.15
C ILE A 153 5.57 4.72 -0.89
N LEU A 154 6.61 5.52 -0.72
CA LEU A 154 7.74 5.61 -1.64
C LEU A 154 8.43 4.26 -1.80
N PHE A 155 8.60 3.51 -0.71
CA PHE A 155 9.15 2.16 -0.77
C PHE A 155 8.26 1.22 -1.58
N ARG A 156 6.93 1.28 -1.41
CA ARG A 156 5.96 0.51 -2.18
C ARG A 156 6.06 0.82 -3.68
N GLU A 157 6.07 2.09 -4.05
CA GLU A 157 6.15 2.52 -5.45
C GLU A 157 7.50 2.11 -6.10
N ALA A 158 8.60 2.26 -5.35
CA ALA A 158 9.92 1.82 -5.83
C ALA A 158 9.95 0.30 -6.08
N LEU A 159 9.37 -0.49 -5.16
CA LEU A 159 9.28 -1.94 -5.30
C LEU A 159 8.41 -2.32 -6.51
N LEU A 160 7.27 -1.65 -6.69
CA LEU A 160 6.39 -1.87 -7.84
C LEU A 160 7.11 -1.57 -9.17
N LEU A 161 7.86 -0.47 -9.26
CA LEU A 161 8.67 -0.15 -10.43
C LEU A 161 9.69 -1.26 -10.74
N ILE A 162 10.41 -1.74 -9.72
CA ILE A 162 11.38 -2.83 -9.89
C ILE A 162 10.69 -4.10 -10.41
N LEU A 163 9.52 -4.44 -9.86
CA LEU A 163 8.75 -5.60 -10.29
C LEU A 163 8.24 -5.48 -11.73
N ILE A 164 7.81 -4.28 -12.15
CA ILE A 164 7.40 -4.02 -13.55
C ILE A 164 8.60 -4.17 -14.48
N PHE A 165 9.76 -3.59 -14.14
CA PHE A 165 10.98 -3.77 -14.93
C PHE A 165 11.38 -5.24 -15.06
N ALA A 166 11.33 -5.99 -13.95
CA ALA A 166 11.63 -7.42 -13.97
C ALA A 166 10.63 -8.26 -14.80
N LEU A 167 9.40 -7.76 -14.99
CA LEU A 167 8.40 -8.43 -15.83
C LEU A 167 8.60 -8.12 -17.32
N LEU A 168 9.16 -6.94 -17.66
CA LEU A 168 9.36 -6.50 -19.04
C LEU A 168 10.65 -7.06 -19.67
N PHE A 169 11.66 -7.38 -18.86
CA PHE A 169 12.97 -7.93 -19.27
C PHE A 169 13.13 -9.39 -18.87
#